data_fbb8784a36ea090a1ebc64bd6f350c09
#
_entry.id   fbb8784a36ea090a1ebc64bd6f350c09
#
_cell.length_a   1.000
_cell.length_b   1.000
_cell.length_c   1.000
_cell.angle_alpha   90.00
_cell.angle_beta   90.00
_cell.angle_gamma   90.00
#
_symmetry.space_group_name_H-M   'P 1'
#
loop_
_entity.id
_entity.type
_entity.pdbx_description
1 polymer ?
#
loop_
_entity_poly.entity_id
_entity_poly.type
_entity_poly.pdbx_seq_one_letter_code
_entity_poly.pdbx_strand_id
1 'polypeptide(L)'
;NELPELEKYSEDIADYVKQSDEDYTFGLCLGDIVGWDHSIYPEYNKIMSKGGFDYRYVIGNHDMTNWGRSFETSMKDYENMYGPCWYSFNVGKVHYIVLNNNFYVGRDYFYIGYIDERQLRWLERDLSYIPEGTNVVVSMHIPTTLDKSDRDAFQYGVIGDNLCNKPAFYKM
;
A
#
# COMPACT_ATOMS: atom_id res chain seq x y z
N ASN A 1 -17.96 -13.44 3.88
CA ASN A 1 -18.26 -12.10 3.39
C ASN A 1 -18.04 -11.10 4.53
N GLU A 2 -16.96 -10.35 4.50
CA GLU A 2 -16.53 -9.41 5.56
C GLU A 2 -17.13 -8.00 5.38
N LEU A 3 -17.86 -7.77 4.29
CA LEU A 3 -18.44 -6.45 3.97
C LEU A 3 -19.35 -5.87 5.05
N PRO A 4 -20.19 -6.66 5.76
CA PRO A 4 -21.01 -6.13 6.85
C PRO A 4 -20.21 -5.63 8.05
N GLU A 5 -19.06 -6.27 8.35
CA GLU A 5 -18.15 -5.83 9.40
C GLU A 5 -17.44 -4.54 8.98
N LEU A 6 -16.98 -4.48 7.73
CA LEU A 6 -16.37 -3.28 7.15
C LEU A 6 -17.35 -2.10 7.19
N GLU A 7 -18.61 -2.32 6.87
CA GLU A 7 -19.64 -1.28 6.94
C GLU A 7 -19.76 -0.70 8.34
N LYS A 8 -19.82 -1.56 9.36
CA LYS A 8 -19.86 -1.13 10.77
C LYS A 8 -18.60 -0.33 11.14
N TYR A 9 -17.41 -0.81 10.78
CA TYR A 9 -16.17 -0.08 11.07
C TYR A 9 -16.12 1.28 10.35
N SER A 10 -16.62 1.36 9.12
CA SER A 10 -16.68 2.63 8.38
C SER A 10 -17.60 3.64 9.07
N GLU A 11 -18.74 3.18 9.61
CA GLU A 11 -19.67 4.02 10.39
C GLU A 11 -19.05 4.47 11.72
N ASP A 12 -18.40 3.56 12.45
CA ASP A 12 -17.70 3.88 13.72
C ASP A 12 -16.60 4.92 13.50
N ILE A 13 -15.81 4.78 12.43
CA ILE A 13 -14.76 5.74 12.06
C ILE A 13 -15.40 7.09 11.67
N ALA A 14 -16.47 7.09 10.90
CA ALA A 14 -17.19 8.31 10.52
C ALA A 14 -17.66 9.10 11.75
N ASP A 15 -18.17 8.40 12.74
CA ASP A 15 -18.64 9.02 13.98
C ASP A 15 -17.48 9.56 14.82
N TYR A 16 -16.34 8.87 14.85
CA TYR A 16 -15.12 9.38 15.49
C TYR A 16 -14.61 10.65 14.81
N VAL A 17 -14.53 10.66 13.48
CA VAL A 17 -14.07 11.82 12.70
C VAL A 17 -14.98 13.03 12.88
N LYS A 18 -16.30 12.85 12.93
CA LYS A 18 -17.26 13.95 13.20
C LYS A 18 -17.05 14.61 14.56
N GLN A 19 -16.50 13.88 15.54
CA GLN A 19 -16.22 14.37 16.89
C GLN A 19 -14.82 14.99 17.01
N SER A 20 -13.99 14.88 15.97
CA SER A 20 -12.66 15.44 15.94
C SER A 20 -12.68 16.92 15.60
N ASP A 21 -11.85 17.70 16.27
CA ASP A 21 -11.65 19.13 15.99
C ASP A 21 -10.56 19.35 14.90
N GLU A 22 -10.12 18.28 14.21
CA GLU A 22 -9.08 18.37 13.20
C GLU A 22 -9.61 18.98 11.89
N ASP A 23 -8.84 19.91 11.32
CA ASP A 23 -9.21 20.62 10.08
C ASP A 23 -9.26 19.71 8.85
N TYR A 24 -8.50 18.59 8.88
CA TYR A 24 -8.42 17.66 7.75
C TYR A 24 -8.11 16.24 8.24
N THR A 25 -8.92 15.30 7.77
CA THR A 25 -8.73 13.87 8.04
C THR A 25 -8.70 13.10 6.72
N PHE A 26 -7.81 12.13 6.62
CA PHE A 26 -7.80 11.17 5.52
C PHE A 26 -7.49 9.76 6.03
N GLY A 27 -7.97 8.76 5.34
CA GLY A 27 -7.66 7.36 5.61
C GLY A 27 -6.49 6.86 4.77
N LEU A 28 -5.72 5.93 5.31
CA LEU A 28 -4.67 5.23 4.59
C LEU A 28 -4.92 3.73 4.68
N CYS A 29 -5.35 3.13 3.57
CA CYS A 29 -5.53 1.68 3.46
C CYS A 29 -4.22 1.05 3.00
N LEU A 30 -3.66 0.16 3.82
CA LEU A 30 -2.31 -0.41 3.61
C LEU A 30 -2.30 -1.69 2.75
N GLY A 31 -3.24 -1.84 1.86
CA GLY A 31 -3.32 -2.96 0.91
C GLY A 31 -4.26 -4.07 1.34
N ASP A 32 -4.38 -5.08 0.49
CA ASP A 32 -5.38 -6.15 0.60
C ASP A 32 -6.79 -5.57 0.77
N ILE A 33 -7.10 -4.61 -0.12
CA ILE A 33 -8.36 -3.84 -0.13
C ILE A 33 -9.55 -4.80 -0.25
N VAL A 34 -9.37 -5.80 -1.08
CA VAL A 34 -10.31 -6.92 -1.24
C VAL A 34 -9.53 -8.23 -1.21
N GLY A 35 -10.23 -9.36 -1.16
CA GLY A 35 -9.60 -10.64 -1.48
C GLY A 35 -9.27 -10.73 -2.98
N TRP A 36 -9.17 -11.90 -3.53
CA TRP A 36 -8.81 -12.09 -4.94
C TRP A 36 -9.92 -11.73 -5.96
N ASP A 37 -11.10 -11.37 -5.49
CA ASP A 37 -12.22 -10.96 -6.35
C ASP A 37 -12.28 -9.44 -6.48
N HIS A 38 -11.60 -8.89 -7.46
CA HIS A 38 -11.56 -7.45 -7.73
C HIS A 38 -12.89 -6.86 -8.20
N SER A 39 -13.88 -7.70 -8.54
CA SER A 39 -15.21 -7.22 -8.93
C SER A 39 -15.95 -6.52 -7.77
N ILE A 40 -15.52 -6.74 -6.52
CA ILE A 40 -16.08 -6.10 -5.33
C ILE A 40 -15.48 -4.72 -4.99
N TYR A 41 -14.47 -4.22 -5.68
CA TYR A 41 -13.96 -2.86 -5.46
C TYR A 41 -15.03 -1.77 -5.43
N PRO A 42 -16.03 -1.74 -6.34
CA PRO A 42 -17.07 -0.72 -6.30
C PRO A 42 -17.92 -0.78 -5.03
N GLU A 43 -18.23 -1.98 -4.52
CA GLU A 43 -18.99 -2.15 -3.29
C GLU A 43 -18.16 -1.74 -2.07
N TYR A 44 -16.89 -2.17 -2.01
CA TYR A 44 -15.94 -1.73 -1.00
C TYR A 44 -15.86 -0.19 -0.95
N ASN A 45 -15.64 0.46 -2.08
CA ASN A 45 -15.53 1.92 -2.16
C ASN A 45 -16.82 2.63 -1.71
N LYS A 46 -17.99 2.06 -2.03
CA LYS A 46 -19.26 2.57 -1.56
C LYS A 46 -19.38 2.53 -0.03
N ILE A 47 -18.91 1.46 0.60
CA ILE A 47 -18.90 1.33 2.06
C ILE A 47 -17.92 2.35 2.66
N MET A 48 -16.68 2.41 2.13
CA MET A 48 -15.65 3.31 2.66
C MET A 48 -16.02 4.79 2.51
N SER A 49 -16.77 5.16 1.48
CA SER A 49 -17.26 6.54 1.29
C SER A 49 -18.18 7.03 2.40
N LYS A 50 -18.77 6.14 3.20
CA LYS A 50 -19.58 6.50 4.37
C LYS A 50 -18.76 7.18 5.46
N GLY A 51 -17.46 6.97 5.49
CA GLY A 51 -16.53 7.65 6.40
C GLY A 51 -16.53 9.19 6.25
N GLY A 52 -16.91 9.69 5.07
CA GLY A 52 -17.04 11.14 4.82
C GLY A 52 -15.70 11.86 4.64
N PHE A 53 -14.60 11.13 4.42
CA PHE A 53 -13.27 11.66 4.13
C PHE A 53 -12.56 10.85 3.05
N ASP A 54 -11.47 11.41 2.49
CA ASP A 54 -10.72 10.78 1.42
C ASP A 54 -9.86 9.63 1.93
N TYR A 55 -9.76 8.58 1.13
CA TYR A 55 -8.81 7.50 1.33
C TYR A 55 -7.65 7.56 0.33
N ARG A 56 -6.47 7.18 0.80
CA ARG A 56 -5.29 6.87 -0.02
C ARG A 56 -5.02 5.38 0.10
N TYR A 57 -4.67 4.75 -0.99
CA TYR A 57 -4.56 3.31 -1.08
C TYR A 57 -3.14 2.86 -1.40
N VAL A 58 -2.71 1.81 -0.73
CA VAL A 58 -1.52 1.03 -1.03
C VAL A 58 -2.00 -0.25 -1.70
N ILE A 59 -1.32 -0.73 -2.71
CA ILE A 59 -1.62 -2.04 -3.30
C ILE A 59 -1.11 -3.15 -2.40
N GLY A 60 -1.95 -4.16 -2.09
CA GLY A 60 -1.57 -5.40 -1.43
C GLY A 60 -1.36 -6.54 -2.42
N ASN A 61 -0.93 -7.70 -1.94
CA ASN A 61 -0.74 -8.86 -2.81
C ASN A 61 -2.08 -9.44 -3.31
N HIS A 62 -3.15 -9.33 -2.53
CA HIS A 62 -4.48 -9.74 -2.96
C HIS A 62 -5.11 -8.77 -3.98
N ASP A 63 -4.60 -7.56 -4.09
CA ASP A 63 -5.03 -6.58 -5.10
C ASP A 63 -4.34 -6.79 -6.46
N MET A 64 -3.39 -7.73 -6.55
CA MET A 64 -2.69 -8.05 -7.79
C MET A 64 -3.58 -8.83 -8.74
N THR A 65 -3.55 -8.46 -10.03
CA THR A 65 -4.32 -9.12 -11.08
C THR A 65 -3.89 -10.58 -11.27
N ASN A 66 -4.75 -11.55 -10.96
CA ASN A 66 -4.46 -12.98 -10.98
C ASN A 66 -4.04 -13.54 -12.36
N TRP A 67 -4.46 -12.90 -13.42
CA TRP A 67 -4.12 -13.28 -14.81
C TRP A 67 -2.90 -12.52 -15.35
N GLY A 68 -2.27 -11.67 -14.53
CA GLY A 68 -1.07 -10.93 -14.90
C GLY A 68 0.08 -11.86 -15.27
N ARG A 69 0.86 -11.47 -16.30
CA ARG A 69 2.01 -12.23 -16.79
C ARG A 69 3.33 -11.51 -16.60
N SER A 70 3.29 -10.27 -16.18
CA SER A 70 4.43 -9.43 -15.85
C SER A 70 4.10 -8.54 -14.66
N PHE A 71 5.09 -7.90 -14.09
CA PHE A 71 4.90 -6.93 -13.02
C PHE A 71 3.91 -5.83 -13.43
N GLU A 72 4.02 -5.29 -14.65
CA GLU A 72 3.13 -4.25 -15.15
C GLU A 72 1.69 -4.72 -15.32
N THR A 73 1.49 -5.94 -15.78
CA THR A 73 0.14 -6.49 -15.97
C THR A 73 -0.49 -6.98 -14.67
N SER A 74 0.31 -7.27 -13.65
CA SER A 74 -0.19 -7.68 -12.34
C SER A 74 -0.83 -6.52 -11.54
N MET A 75 -0.61 -5.29 -11.93
CA MET A 75 -1.15 -4.10 -11.26
C MET A 75 -2.44 -3.55 -11.92
N LYS A 76 -2.86 -4.11 -13.06
CA LYS A 76 -3.88 -3.51 -13.92
C LYS A 76 -5.22 -3.25 -13.25
N ASP A 77 -5.75 -4.21 -12.50
CA ASP A 77 -7.07 -4.07 -11.89
C ASP A 77 -7.04 -2.98 -10.80
N TYR A 78 -5.97 -2.97 -10.00
CA TYR A 78 -5.75 -1.91 -9.02
C TYR A 78 -5.59 -0.54 -9.69
N GLU A 79 -4.71 -0.41 -10.70
CA GLU A 79 -4.46 0.86 -11.38
C GLU A 79 -5.72 1.44 -12.05
N ASN A 80 -6.58 0.57 -12.59
CA ASN A 80 -7.84 0.98 -13.19
C ASN A 80 -8.82 1.57 -12.17
N MET A 81 -8.74 1.14 -10.90
CA MET A 81 -9.65 1.57 -9.84
C MET A 81 -9.09 2.72 -9.01
N TYR A 82 -7.81 2.66 -8.62
CA TYR A 82 -7.20 3.54 -7.63
C TYR A 82 -6.09 4.43 -8.18
N GLY A 83 -5.67 4.22 -9.43
CA GLY A 83 -4.57 4.96 -10.05
C GLY A 83 -3.19 4.35 -9.77
N PRO A 84 -2.12 5.15 -9.78
CA PRO A 84 -0.75 4.64 -9.73
C PRO A 84 -0.46 3.86 -8.44
N CYS A 85 0.31 2.76 -8.57
CA CYS A 85 0.69 1.92 -7.44
C CYS A 85 1.77 2.53 -6.53
N TRP A 86 2.46 3.57 -6.97
CA TRP A 86 3.38 4.37 -6.15
C TRP A 86 3.24 5.85 -6.48
N TYR A 87 3.19 6.66 -5.46
CA TYR A 87 2.98 8.11 -5.55
C TYR A 87 3.35 8.78 -4.24
N SER A 88 3.42 10.12 -4.25
CA SER A 88 3.58 10.93 -3.05
C SER A 88 2.55 12.05 -2.98
N PHE A 89 2.32 12.56 -1.79
CA PHE A 89 1.44 13.70 -1.54
C PHE A 89 1.83 14.39 -0.23
N ASN A 90 1.37 15.62 -0.04
CA ASN A 90 1.63 16.36 1.19
C ASN A 90 0.32 16.61 1.94
N VAL A 91 0.37 16.47 3.27
CA VAL A 91 -0.68 16.93 4.18
C VAL A 91 -0.04 17.77 5.26
N GLY A 92 -0.38 19.03 5.31
CA GLY A 92 0.28 19.99 6.19
C GLY A 92 1.79 20.06 5.93
N LYS A 93 2.59 19.73 6.95
CA LYS A 93 4.07 19.75 6.90
C LYS A 93 4.67 18.33 6.76
N VAL A 94 3.85 17.34 6.47
CA VAL A 94 4.29 15.95 6.34
C VAL A 94 4.22 15.54 4.87
N HIS A 95 5.29 14.90 4.40
CA HIS A 95 5.37 14.30 3.09
C HIS A 95 5.06 12.81 3.20
N TYR A 96 4.05 12.35 2.46
CA TYR A 96 3.61 10.96 2.44
C TYR A 96 4.03 10.30 1.13
N ILE A 97 4.59 9.11 1.24
CA ILE A 97 5.05 8.30 0.11
C ILE A 97 4.34 6.95 0.18
N VAL A 98 3.77 6.55 -0.92
CA VAL A 98 3.19 5.20 -1.10
C VAL A 98 4.06 4.43 -2.08
N LEU A 99 4.45 3.21 -1.72
CA LEU A 99 5.26 2.32 -2.55
C LEU A 99 4.55 0.99 -2.77
N ASN A 100 4.72 0.41 -3.95
CA ASN A 100 4.36 -0.96 -4.24
C ASN A 100 5.55 -1.88 -3.97
N ASN A 101 5.47 -2.65 -2.91
CA ASN A 101 6.50 -3.65 -2.61
C ASN A 101 6.04 -5.11 -2.82
N ASN A 102 4.95 -5.30 -3.57
CA ASN A 102 4.49 -6.59 -4.06
C ASN A 102 5.04 -6.82 -5.47
N PHE A 103 6.24 -7.37 -5.58
CA PHE A 103 6.89 -7.57 -6.86
C PHE A 103 6.50 -8.94 -7.45
N TYR A 104 5.83 -8.93 -8.60
CA TYR A 104 5.43 -10.15 -9.31
C TYR A 104 6.65 -10.86 -9.90
N VAL A 105 6.82 -12.13 -9.57
CA VAL A 105 7.97 -12.96 -10.00
C VAL A 105 7.60 -14.14 -10.89
N GLY A 106 6.33 -14.32 -11.17
CA GLY A 106 5.84 -15.39 -12.03
C GLY A 106 4.74 -16.22 -11.40
N ARG A 107 4.20 -17.10 -12.19
CA ARG A 107 2.98 -17.83 -11.87
C ARG A 107 3.11 -18.78 -10.67
N ASP A 108 4.31 -19.35 -10.47
CA ASP A 108 4.52 -20.38 -9.43
C ASP A 108 4.75 -19.80 -8.04
N TYR A 109 5.35 -18.59 -7.97
CA TYR A 109 5.65 -17.91 -6.69
C TYR A 109 4.82 -16.65 -6.47
N PHE A 110 4.15 -16.20 -7.50
CA PHE A 110 3.28 -15.05 -7.58
C PHE A 110 4.00 -13.73 -7.26
N TYR A 111 4.41 -13.48 -6.04
CA TYR A 111 5.09 -12.24 -5.64
C TYR A 111 6.18 -12.46 -4.59
N ILE A 112 7.04 -11.47 -4.44
CA ILE A 112 7.99 -11.32 -3.34
C ILE A 112 7.91 -9.89 -2.80
N GLY A 113 8.33 -9.69 -1.55
CA GLY A 113 8.52 -8.37 -0.96
C GLY A 113 9.75 -7.67 -1.58
N TYR A 114 9.56 -6.81 -2.57
CA TYR A 114 10.66 -6.15 -3.28
C TYR A 114 10.22 -4.81 -3.88
N ILE A 115 11.05 -3.78 -3.70
CA ILE A 115 10.87 -2.47 -4.35
C ILE A 115 11.79 -2.44 -5.57
N ASP A 116 11.22 -2.30 -6.77
CA ASP A 116 11.98 -2.34 -8.00
C ASP A 116 12.85 -1.08 -8.21
N GLU A 117 13.84 -1.21 -9.08
CA GLU A 117 14.78 -0.14 -9.40
C GLU A 117 14.13 1.14 -9.95
N ARG A 118 12.96 1.04 -10.58
CA ARG A 118 12.22 2.21 -11.09
C ARG A 118 11.62 2.99 -9.93
N GLN A 119 11.05 2.30 -8.95
CA GLN A 119 10.51 2.93 -7.75
C GLN A 119 11.62 3.51 -6.88
N LEU A 120 12.76 2.81 -6.73
CA LEU A 120 13.90 3.33 -5.96
C LEU A 120 14.43 4.63 -6.58
N ARG A 121 14.63 4.68 -7.90
CA ARG A 121 15.05 5.92 -8.59
C ARG A 121 13.99 7.02 -8.50
N TRP A 122 12.72 6.67 -8.58
CA TRP A 122 11.63 7.63 -8.39
C TRP A 122 11.63 8.19 -6.97
N LEU A 123 11.77 7.33 -5.97
CA LEU A 123 11.84 7.69 -4.55
C LEU A 123 13.03 8.63 -4.26
N GLU A 124 14.22 8.30 -4.74
CA GLU A 124 15.41 9.16 -4.61
C GLU A 124 15.15 10.55 -5.20
N ARG A 125 14.55 10.59 -6.38
CA ARG A 125 14.20 11.84 -7.03
C ARG A 125 13.13 12.61 -6.27
N ASP A 126 12.08 11.95 -5.80
CA ASP A 126 11.00 12.57 -5.03
C ASP A 126 11.55 13.20 -3.75
N LEU A 127 12.34 12.45 -2.99
CA LEU A 127 12.99 12.94 -1.76
C LEU A 127 13.96 14.10 -2.02
N SER A 128 14.58 14.19 -3.20
CA SER A 128 15.49 15.30 -3.53
C SER A 128 14.80 16.66 -3.62
N TYR A 129 13.48 16.68 -3.75
CA TYR A 129 12.68 17.92 -3.73
C TYR A 129 12.16 18.30 -2.35
N ILE A 130 12.32 17.41 -1.36
CA ILE A 130 11.80 17.62 -0.03
C ILE A 130 12.83 18.38 0.82
N PRO A 131 12.46 19.50 1.47
CA PRO A 131 13.36 20.24 2.34
C PRO A 131 13.89 19.37 3.48
N GLU A 132 15.17 19.56 3.82
CA GLU A 132 15.78 18.89 4.98
C GLU A 132 14.97 19.18 6.26
N GLY A 133 14.79 18.14 7.07
CA GLY A 133 14.00 18.23 8.32
C GLY A 133 12.49 18.07 8.13
N THR A 134 12.00 17.87 6.91
CA THR A 134 10.59 17.51 6.68
C THR A 134 10.30 16.10 7.21
N ASN A 135 9.19 15.96 7.95
CA ASN A 135 8.71 14.63 8.33
C ASN A 135 8.22 13.87 7.09
N VAL A 136 8.74 12.65 6.90
CA VAL A 136 8.35 11.78 5.80
C VAL A 136 7.71 10.50 6.36
N VAL A 137 6.55 10.13 5.83
CA VAL A 137 5.87 8.87 6.12
C VAL A 137 5.87 8.01 4.88
N VAL A 138 6.47 6.82 4.96
CA VAL A 138 6.49 5.86 3.85
C VAL A 138 5.55 4.71 4.16
N SER A 139 4.61 4.47 3.26
CA SER A 139 3.57 3.45 3.38
C SER A 139 3.74 2.37 2.31
N MET A 140 3.70 1.12 2.74
CA MET A 140 3.78 -0.05 1.88
C MET A 140 3.06 -1.22 2.54
N HIS A 141 2.70 -2.23 1.77
CA HIS A 141 1.93 -3.38 2.27
C HIS A 141 2.78 -4.38 3.04
N ILE A 142 3.86 -4.86 2.43
CA ILE A 142 4.75 -5.86 3.04
C ILE A 142 5.68 -5.18 4.04
N PRO A 143 5.75 -5.67 5.29
CA PRO A 143 6.51 -5.03 6.34
C PRO A 143 8.03 -5.05 6.07
N THR A 144 8.72 -4.04 6.60
CA THR A 144 10.18 -3.94 6.61
C THR A 144 10.71 -4.30 8.00
N THR A 145 10.43 -5.49 8.49
CA THR A 145 10.88 -5.85 9.84
C THR A 145 12.40 -5.94 9.92
N LEU A 146 12.95 -5.54 11.08
CA LEU A 146 14.38 -5.63 11.37
C LEU A 146 14.71 -6.83 12.26
N ASP A 147 13.74 -7.72 12.50
CA ASP A 147 13.88 -8.81 13.45
C ASP A 147 14.72 -9.99 12.88
N LYS A 148 15.28 -10.77 13.78
CA LYS A 148 16.07 -11.99 13.45
C LYS A 148 15.25 -13.02 12.66
N SER A 149 13.93 -13.02 12.80
CA SER A 149 12.98 -13.82 12.02
C SER A 149 13.09 -13.57 10.50
N ASP A 150 13.60 -12.42 10.06
CA ASP A 150 13.82 -12.10 8.66
C ASP A 150 14.77 -13.07 7.95
N ARG A 151 15.77 -13.59 8.66
CA ARG A 151 16.69 -14.61 8.14
C ARG A 151 16.01 -15.96 8.01
N ASP A 152 15.13 -16.27 8.94
CA ASP A 152 14.38 -17.53 8.95
C ASP A 152 13.31 -17.54 7.86
N ALA A 153 12.62 -16.41 7.61
CA ALA A 153 11.66 -16.27 6.53
C ALA A 153 12.29 -16.55 5.15
N PHE A 154 13.47 -16.00 4.89
CA PHE A 154 14.21 -16.28 3.66
C PHE A 154 14.67 -17.74 3.55
N GLN A 155 15.07 -18.34 4.66
CA GLN A 155 15.53 -19.72 4.72
C GLN A 155 14.40 -20.74 4.55
N TYR A 156 13.18 -20.41 4.95
CA TYR A 156 12.01 -21.28 4.86
C TYR A 156 11.08 -20.98 3.67
N GLY A 157 11.47 -20.09 2.77
CA GLY A 157 10.73 -19.81 1.54
C GLY A 157 9.52 -18.88 1.70
N VAL A 158 9.39 -18.19 2.83
CA VAL A 158 8.33 -17.18 3.07
C VAL A 158 8.81 -15.82 2.54
N ILE A 159 9.08 -15.76 1.24
CA ILE A 159 9.70 -14.60 0.58
C ILE A 159 8.70 -13.44 0.45
N GLY A 160 7.39 -13.73 0.51
CA GLY A 160 6.32 -12.74 0.38
C GLY A 160 6.07 -11.90 1.63
N ASP A 161 6.52 -12.34 2.81
CA ASP A 161 6.14 -11.70 4.07
C ASP A 161 7.09 -10.59 4.53
N ASN A 162 8.21 -10.39 3.83
CA ASN A 162 9.22 -9.38 4.18
C ASN A 162 9.86 -8.73 2.96
N LEU A 163 10.28 -7.47 3.10
CA LEU A 163 11.01 -6.75 2.06
C LEU A 163 12.41 -7.33 1.86
N CYS A 164 12.70 -7.90 0.69
CA CYS A 164 13.96 -8.58 0.39
C CYS A 164 15.14 -7.60 0.16
N ASN A 165 14.89 -6.42 -0.39
CA ASN A 165 15.94 -5.44 -0.72
C ASN A 165 16.05 -4.28 0.26
N LYS A 166 15.79 -4.52 1.55
CA LYS A 166 15.93 -3.54 2.65
C LYS A 166 17.20 -2.68 2.60
N PRO A 167 18.41 -3.24 2.34
CA PRO A 167 19.61 -2.43 2.33
C PRO A 167 19.62 -1.34 1.25
N ALA A 168 18.97 -1.55 0.12
CA ALA A 168 18.84 -0.53 -0.92
C ALA A 168 17.87 0.58 -0.49
N PHE A 169 16.76 0.19 0.13
CA PHE A 169 15.74 1.11 0.62
C PHE A 169 16.24 1.99 1.80
N TYR A 170 16.95 1.40 2.77
CA TYR A 170 17.43 2.15 3.94
C TYR A 170 18.65 3.05 3.69
N LYS A 171 19.22 3.03 2.49
CA LYS A 171 20.33 3.92 2.12
C LYS A 171 19.87 5.24 1.50
N MET A 172 18.57 5.42 1.32
CA MET A 172 17.95 6.63 0.80
C MET A 172 17.63 7.60 1.93
#